data_efdfcdcaa9d0108b3291b6dfac061ca0
#
_entry.id   efdfcdcaa9d0108b3291b6dfac061ca0
#
_cell.length_a   1.000
_cell.length_b   1.000
_cell.length_c   1.000
_cell.angle_alpha   90.00
_cell.angle_beta   90.00
_cell.angle_gamma   90.00
#
_symmetry.space_group_name_H-M   'P 1'
#
loop_
_entity.id
_entity.type
_entity.pdbx_description
1 polymer ?
#
loop_
_entity_poly.entity_id
_entity_poly.type
_entity_poly.pdbx_seq_one_letter_code
_entity_poly.pdbx_strand_id
1 'polypeptide(L)'
;MNIIDQIISSYLNNKSLYIGEKVTITEHMIQTAIIAEKNNCSNSLICSSLLHDYGHFILENPDDLVNKKKDGKHEDVGFEFLKKYFVKDVVMPIKHHVEAKRYLARDNKYLSHLSEASKISLKLQGGVLNDKESEEFKKKKYFKNSVLVRKFDEAAKKIGVKIKDIIQYKDLLKASLK
;
A
#
# COMPACT_ATOMS: atom_id res chain seq x y z
N MET A 1 -23.99 6.11 4.10
CA MET A 1 -22.68 6.52 4.64
C MET A 1 -21.86 6.99 3.46
N ASN A 2 -21.24 8.18 3.50
CA ASN A 2 -20.38 8.63 2.41
C ASN A 2 -19.05 7.85 2.43
N ILE A 3 -18.29 7.91 1.33
CA ILE A 3 -17.06 7.12 1.18
C ILE A 3 -15.99 7.46 2.23
N ILE A 4 -15.89 8.73 2.64
CA ILE A 4 -14.90 9.15 3.65
C ILE A 4 -15.22 8.54 5.01
N ASP A 5 -16.47 8.55 5.42
CA ASP A 5 -16.90 7.95 6.67
C ASP A 5 -16.75 6.42 6.63
N GLN A 6 -16.98 5.79 5.47
CA GLN A 6 -16.72 4.36 5.26
C GLN A 6 -15.23 4.03 5.43
N ILE A 7 -14.33 4.80 4.82
CA ILE A 7 -12.89 4.60 4.95
C ILE A 7 -12.46 4.77 6.41
N ILE A 8 -12.86 5.87 7.07
CA ILE A 8 -12.53 6.10 8.49
C ILE A 8 -13.03 4.94 9.35
N SER A 9 -14.27 4.49 9.14
CA SER A 9 -14.84 3.35 9.86
C SER A 9 -14.03 2.06 9.65
N SER A 10 -13.54 1.79 8.43
CA SER A 10 -12.69 0.63 8.15
C SER A 10 -11.42 0.64 8.98
N TYR A 11 -10.75 1.80 9.11
CA TYR A 11 -9.54 1.95 9.94
C TYR A 11 -9.82 1.79 11.44
N LEU A 12 -10.89 2.38 11.93
CA LEU A 12 -11.24 2.34 13.36
C LEU A 12 -11.63 0.93 13.82
N ASN A 13 -12.29 0.17 12.96
CA ASN A 13 -12.83 -1.14 13.28
C ASN A 13 -11.87 -2.30 12.97
N ASN A 14 -10.86 -2.09 12.12
CA ASN A 14 -9.90 -3.14 11.79
C ASN A 14 -8.77 -3.22 12.82
N LYS A 15 -8.66 -4.36 13.49
CA LYS A 15 -7.61 -4.68 14.46
C LYS A 15 -6.69 -5.81 13.99
N SER A 16 -6.86 -6.26 12.74
CA SER A 16 -6.08 -7.36 12.19
C SER A 16 -4.60 -7.00 12.11
N LEU A 17 -3.75 -7.96 12.47
CA LEU A 17 -2.31 -7.83 12.25
C LEU A 17 -2.03 -7.83 10.73
N TYR A 18 -1.04 -7.05 10.34
CA TYR A 18 -0.50 -7.13 9.00
C TYR A 18 0.21 -8.48 8.84
N ILE A 19 -0.13 -9.22 7.80
CA ILE A 19 0.24 -10.63 7.66
C ILE A 19 1.77 -10.83 7.81
N GLY A 20 2.17 -11.64 8.79
CA GLY A 20 3.57 -11.92 9.09
C GLY A 20 4.34 -10.79 9.78
N GLU A 21 3.67 -9.71 10.16
CA GLU A 21 4.25 -8.55 10.85
C GLU A 21 3.67 -8.41 12.26
N LYS A 22 4.29 -7.53 13.08
CA LYS A 22 3.85 -7.27 14.46
C LYS A 22 3.09 -5.95 14.61
N VAL A 23 2.68 -5.35 13.51
CA VAL A 23 1.86 -4.13 13.44
C VAL A 23 0.51 -4.47 12.84
N THR A 24 -0.54 -3.72 13.18
CA THR A 24 -1.82 -3.87 12.53
C THR A 24 -1.79 -3.27 11.11
N ILE A 25 -2.71 -3.70 10.24
CA ILE A 25 -2.86 -3.12 8.88
C ILE A 25 -3.09 -1.60 8.99
N THR A 26 -3.92 -1.17 9.94
CA THR A 26 -4.19 0.26 10.22
C THR A 26 -2.91 1.02 10.61
N GLU A 27 -2.12 0.49 11.56
CA GLU A 27 -0.86 1.12 11.98
C GLU A 27 0.12 1.22 10.82
N HIS A 28 0.26 0.16 10.03
CA HIS A 28 1.12 0.12 8.86
C HIS A 28 0.76 1.21 7.84
N MET A 29 -0.51 1.29 7.46
CA MET A 29 -0.97 2.27 6.46
C MET A 29 -0.82 3.72 6.94
N ILE A 30 -1.11 3.99 8.22
CA ILE A 30 -0.93 5.32 8.80
C ILE A 30 0.57 5.67 8.91
N GLN A 31 1.44 4.73 9.30
CA GLN A 31 2.89 4.95 9.30
C GLN A 31 3.40 5.28 7.88
N THR A 32 2.90 4.59 6.85
CA THR A 32 3.25 4.85 5.45
C THR A 32 2.90 6.28 5.04
N ALA A 33 1.71 6.77 5.43
CA ALA A 33 1.30 8.16 5.18
C ALA A 33 2.17 9.16 5.95
N ILE A 34 2.49 8.91 7.22
CA ILE A 34 3.38 9.76 8.03
C ILE A 34 4.77 9.87 7.39
N ILE A 35 5.30 8.78 6.83
CA ILE A 35 6.59 8.82 6.13
C ILE A 35 6.49 9.69 4.88
N ALA A 36 5.41 9.59 4.10
CA ALA A 36 5.18 10.44 2.94
C ALA A 36 5.07 11.94 3.33
N GLU A 37 4.39 12.26 4.43
CA GLU A 37 4.34 13.64 4.97
C GLU A 37 5.73 14.16 5.33
N LYS A 38 6.51 13.39 6.06
CA LYS A 38 7.88 13.76 6.47
C LYS A 38 8.82 13.98 5.28
N ASN A 39 8.51 13.39 4.13
CA ASN A 39 9.23 13.59 2.88
C ASN A 39 8.65 14.72 2.02
N ASN A 40 7.75 15.55 2.56
CA ASN A 40 7.11 16.66 1.87
C ASN A 40 6.45 16.26 0.54
N CYS A 41 5.84 15.09 0.50
CA CYS A 41 5.14 14.59 -0.67
C CYS A 41 3.85 15.39 -0.95
N SER A 42 3.36 15.34 -2.18
CA SER A 42 2.06 15.91 -2.53
C SER A 42 0.90 15.24 -1.77
N ASN A 43 -0.21 15.96 -1.59
CA ASN A 43 -1.41 15.43 -0.95
C ASN A 43 -1.89 14.12 -1.60
N SER A 44 -1.85 14.03 -2.94
CA SER A 44 -2.22 12.79 -3.64
C SER A 44 -1.31 11.61 -3.28
N LEU A 45 0.01 11.85 -3.11
CA LEU A 45 0.94 10.78 -2.77
C LEU A 45 0.82 10.38 -1.30
N ILE A 46 0.55 11.32 -0.39
CA ILE A 46 0.24 11.04 1.01
C ILE A 46 -1.06 10.21 1.09
N CYS A 47 -2.10 10.59 0.33
CA CYS A 47 -3.35 9.83 0.25
C CYS A 47 -3.13 8.43 -0.35
N SER A 48 -2.31 8.30 -1.41
CA SER A 48 -1.91 6.99 -1.96
C SER A 48 -1.23 6.12 -0.91
N SER A 49 -0.30 6.71 -0.14
CA SER A 49 0.42 6.03 0.94
C SER A 49 -0.50 5.59 2.07
N LEU A 50 -1.50 6.44 2.41
CA LEU A 50 -2.53 6.09 3.39
C LEU A 50 -3.39 4.92 2.92
N LEU A 51 -3.73 4.82 1.64
CA LEU A 51 -4.73 3.88 1.11
C LEU A 51 -4.11 2.70 0.34
N HIS A 52 -2.77 2.55 0.28
CA HIS A 52 -2.11 1.59 -0.62
C HIS A 52 -2.55 0.15 -0.39
N ASP A 53 -2.78 -0.23 0.84
CA ASP A 53 -3.19 -1.57 1.28
C ASP A 53 -4.68 -1.67 1.65
N TYR A 54 -5.51 -0.69 1.24
CA TYR A 54 -6.94 -0.68 1.55
C TYR A 54 -7.67 -1.93 1.06
N GLY A 55 -7.14 -2.61 0.04
CA GLY A 55 -7.64 -3.88 -0.43
C GLY A 55 -7.69 -4.97 0.64
N HIS A 56 -6.79 -4.95 1.61
CA HIS A 56 -6.80 -5.88 2.74
C HIS A 56 -8.04 -5.72 3.64
N PHE A 57 -8.65 -4.53 3.71
CA PHE A 57 -9.91 -4.32 4.43
C PHE A 57 -11.13 -4.86 3.68
N ILE A 58 -11.01 -5.10 2.36
CA ILE A 58 -12.09 -5.55 1.47
C ILE A 58 -12.03 -7.07 1.29
N LEU A 59 -10.81 -7.63 1.28
CA LEU A 59 -10.61 -9.06 1.09
C LEU A 59 -11.23 -9.86 2.24
N GLU A 60 -12.07 -10.83 1.88
CA GLU A 60 -12.58 -11.81 2.83
C GLU A 60 -11.48 -12.86 3.11
N ASN A 61 -11.24 -13.13 4.40
CA ASN A 61 -10.31 -14.18 4.87
C ASN A 61 -8.88 -14.09 4.27
N PRO A 62 -8.16 -12.97 4.48
CA PRO A 62 -6.80 -12.82 3.95
C PRO A 62 -5.83 -13.90 4.45
N ASP A 63 -6.02 -14.42 5.68
CA ASP A 63 -5.21 -15.51 6.25
C ASP A 63 -5.39 -16.83 5.47
N ASP A 64 -6.59 -17.11 4.98
CA ASP A 64 -6.86 -18.28 4.15
C ASP A 64 -6.12 -18.23 2.81
N LEU A 65 -5.95 -17.04 2.23
CA LEU A 65 -5.21 -16.87 0.98
C LEU A 65 -3.72 -17.17 1.18
N VAL A 66 -3.13 -16.70 2.29
CA VAL A 66 -1.73 -17.01 2.63
C VAL A 66 -1.54 -18.49 2.90
N ASN A 67 -2.43 -19.11 3.67
CA ASN A 67 -2.40 -20.54 3.96
C ASN A 67 -2.51 -21.39 2.67
N LYS A 68 -3.29 -20.93 1.69
CA LYS A 68 -3.44 -21.56 0.37
C LYS A 68 -2.35 -21.16 -0.62
N LYS A 69 -1.33 -20.39 -0.20
CA LYS A 69 -0.24 -19.86 -1.05
C LYS A 69 -0.78 -19.12 -2.29
N LYS A 70 -1.83 -18.34 -2.13
CA LYS A 70 -2.44 -17.53 -3.20
C LYS A 70 -2.21 -16.05 -2.96
N ASP A 71 -1.91 -15.35 -4.06
CA ASP A 71 -1.91 -13.89 -4.06
C ASP A 71 -3.35 -13.37 -4.06
N GLY A 72 -3.71 -12.59 -3.04
CA GLY A 72 -5.03 -11.97 -2.91
C GLY A 72 -5.23 -10.77 -3.82
N LYS A 73 -4.17 -10.30 -4.52
CA LYS A 73 -4.18 -9.12 -5.40
C LYS A 73 -4.82 -7.90 -4.73
N HIS A 74 -4.45 -7.67 -3.46
CA HIS A 74 -5.01 -6.57 -2.65
C HIS A 74 -4.87 -5.21 -3.34
N GLU A 75 -3.81 -5.01 -4.13
CA GLU A 75 -3.57 -3.81 -4.93
C GLU A 75 -4.64 -3.61 -6.00
N ASP A 76 -5.05 -4.68 -6.69
CA ASP A 76 -6.12 -4.63 -7.69
C ASP A 76 -7.49 -4.44 -7.03
N VAL A 77 -7.76 -5.17 -5.94
CA VAL A 77 -9.02 -5.04 -5.16
C VAL A 77 -9.17 -3.62 -4.62
N GLY A 78 -8.13 -3.08 -3.99
CA GLY A 78 -8.10 -1.71 -3.49
C GLY A 78 -8.28 -0.68 -4.61
N PHE A 79 -7.57 -0.84 -5.72
CA PHE A 79 -7.69 0.02 -6.88
C PHE A 79 -9.11 0.01 -7.45
N GLU A 80 -9.70 -1.15 -7.72
CA GLU A 80 -11.04 -1.27 -8.29
C GLU A 80 -12.13 -0.61 -7.43
N PHE A 81 -11.98 -0.68 -6.12
CA PHE A 81 -12.87 0.01 -5.19
C PHE A 81 -12.63 1.52 -5.18
N LEU A 82 -11.39 1.95 -4.96
CA LEU A 82 -11.03 3.36 -4.74
C LEU A 82 -11.11 4.20 -6.02
N LYS A 83 -10.87 3.61 -7.20
CA LYS A 83 -10.94 4.33 -8.48
C LYS A 83 -12.32 4.93 -8.79
N LYS A 84 -13.36 4.49 -8.10
CA LYS A 84 -14.72 5.06 -8.24
C LYS A 84 -14.83 6.46 -7.63
N TYR A 85 -13.99 6.76 -6.67
CA TYR A 85 -14.10 7.94 -5.81
C TYR A 85 -12.90 8.90 -5.92
N PHE A 86 -11.69 8.38 -6.04
CA PHE A 86 -10.45 9.16 -5.97
C PHE A 86 -9.85 9.46 -7.33
N VAL A 87 -9.12 10.58 -7.41
CA VAL A 87 -8.40 10.99 -8.62
C VAL A 87 -7.31 9.98 -9.00
N LYS A 88 -6.92 9.97 -10.29
CA LYS A 88 -5.91 9.03 -10.82
C LYS A 88 -4.56 9.13 -10.10
N ASP A 89 -4.17 10.33 -9.68
CA ASP A 89 -2.89 10.56 -8.98
C ASP A 89 -2.83 9.86 -7.62
N VAL A 90 -3.98 9.52 -7.03
CA VAL A 90 -4.08 8.70 -5.81
C VAL A 90 -4.09 7.22 -6.14
N VAL A 91 -4.96 6.78 -7.05
CA VAL A 91 -5.24 5.34 -7.19
C VAL A 91 -4.23 4.60 -8.07
N MET A 92 -3.54 5.28 -8.97
CA MET A 92 -2.55 4.62 -9.83
C MET A 92 -1.28 4.17 -9.08
N PRO A 93 -0.71 4.97 -8.15
CA PRO A 93 0.36 4.47 -7.29
C PRO A 93 -0.07 3.27 -6.44
N ILE A 94 -1.32 3.25 -5.95
CA ILE A 94 -1.90 2.11 -5.23
C ILE A 94 -1.88 0.85 -6.11
N LYS A 95 -2.42 0.94 -7.33
CA LYS A 95 -2.46 -0.16 -8.28
C LYS A 95 -1.08 -0.76 -8.55
N HIS A 96 -0.05 0.07 -8.60
CA HIS A 96 1.29 -0.33 -9.04
C HIS A 96 2.31 -0.52 -7.92
N HIS A 97 1.93 -0.45 -6.62
CA HIS A 97 2.91 -0.56 -5.54
C HIS A 97 3.51 -1.98 -5.43
N VAL A 98 2.73 -3.02 -5.77
CA VAL A 98 3.23 -4.41 -5.83
C VAL A 98 4.19 -4.59 -7.02
N GLU A 99 3.87 -4.03 -8.18
CA GLU A 99 4.78 -4.00 -9.33
C GLU A 99 6.08 -3.24 -8.98
N ALA A 100 5.97 -2.15 -8.22
CA ALA A 100 7.13 -1.42 -7.69
C ALA A 100 7.98 -2.26 -6.72
N LYS A 101 7.38 -3.10 -5.88
CA LYS A 101 8.10 -4.07 -5.04
C LYS A 101 8.89 -5.05 -5.90
N ARG A 102 8.26 -5.63 -6.92
CA ARG A 102 8.89 -6.56 -7.87
C ARG A 102 10.04 -5.89 -8.63
N TYR A 103 9.88 -4.61 -9.00
CA TYR A 103 10.91 -3.80 -9.64
C TYR A 103 12.11 -3.54 -8.71
N LEU A 104 11.85 -3.06 -7.49
CA LEU A 104 12.90 -2.74 -6.53
C LEU A 104 13.68 -3.99 -6.09
N ALA A 105 13.04 -5.15 -6.06
CA ALA A 105 13.65 -6.43 -5.72
C ALA A 105 14.72 -6.90 -6.74
N ARG A 106 14.89 -6.21 -7.86
CA ARG A 106 16.05 -6.39 -8.77
C ARG A 106 17.37 -5.94 -8.15
N ASP A 107 17.31 -5.02 -7.19
CA ASP A 107 18.46 -4.63 -6.38
C ASP A 107 18.61 -5.62 -5.21
N ASN A 108 19.73 -6.33 -5.19
CA ASN A 108 20.06 -7.32 -4.15
C ASN A 108 20.06 -6.70 -2.74
N LYS A 109 20.48 -5.44 -2.60
CA LYS A 109 20.46 -4.73 -1.33
C LYS A 109 19.04 -4.52 -0.86
N TYR A 110 18.11 -4.06 -1.73
CA TYR A 110 16.70 -3.94 -1.38
C TYR A 110 16.10 -5.31 -1.04
N LEU A 111 16.36 -6.33 -1.87
CA LEU A 111 15.84 -7.69 -1.66
C LEU A 111 16.28 -8.28 -0.31
N SER A 112 17.53 -8.07 0.09
CA SER A 112 18.06 -8.57 1.37
C SER A 112 17.42 -7.91 2.59
N HIS A 113 16.96 -6.66 2.47
CA HIS A 113 16.33 -5.89 3.56
C HIS A 113 14.81 -6.11 3.68
N LEU A 114 14.19 -6.81 2.73
CA LEU A 114 12.77 -7.14 2.85
C LEU A 114 12.52 -8.01 4.08
N SER A 115 11.40 -7.74 4.78
CA SER A 115 10.90 -8.65 5.82
C SER A 115 10.60 -10.03 5.25
N GLU A 116 10.61 -11.06 6.09
CA GLU A 116 10.30 -12.43 5.62
C GLU A 116 8.89 -12.49 5.00
N ALA A 117 7.91 -11.79 5.58
CA ALA A 117 6.57 -11.67 5.00
C ALA A 117 6.60 -11.04 3.61
N SER A 118 7.39 -9.97 3.42
CA SER A 118 7.56 -9.34 2.11
C SER A 118 8.26 -10.24 1.09
N LYS A 119 9.21 -11.08 1.52
CA LYS A 119 9.88 -12.07 0.63
C LYS A 119 8.92 -13.16 0.20
N ILE A 120 8.09 -13.67 1.11
CA ILE A 120 7.08 -14.69 0.82
C ILE A 120 6.06 -14.12 -0.16
N SER A 121 5.49 -12.94 0.13
CA SER A 121 4.50 -12.31 -0.76
C SER A 121 5.08 -11.94 -2.12
N LEU A 122 6.36 -11.53 -2.20
CA LEU A 122 7.04 -11.28 -3.47
C LEU A 122 7.01 -12.52 -4.38
N LYS A 123 7.28 -13.71 -3.82
CA LYS A 123 7.24 -14.98 -4.59
C LYS A 123 5.82 -15.26 -5.11
N LEU A 124 4.80 -15.07 -4.27
CA LEU A 124 3.40 -15.28 -4.66
C LEU A 124 2.92 -14.29 -5.73
N GLN A 125 3.46 -13.06 -5.70
CA GLN A 125 3.14 -11.96 -6.62
C GLN A 125 3.90 -12.05 -7.97
N GLY A 126 4.57 -13.15 -8.25
CA GLY A 126 5.27 -13.37 -9.51
C GLY A 126 6.78 -13.09 -9.49
N GLY A 127 7.36 -12.86 -8.30
CA GLY A 127 8.80 -12.69 -8.14
C GLY A 127 9.34 -11.35 -8.67
N VAL A 128 10.64 -11.31 -8.91
CA VAL A 128 11.37 -10.14 -9.41
C VAL A 128 11.00 -9.87 -10.88
N LEU A 129 10.84 -8.59 -11.27
CA LEU A 129 10.61 -8.24 -12.68
C LEU A 129 11.82 -8.63 -13.55
N ASN A 130 11.56 -9.19 -14.72
CA ASN A 130 12.58 -9.35 -15.76
C ASN A 130 12.92 -8.01 -16.44
N ASP A 131 13.88 -8.00 -17.35
CA ASP A 131 14.34 -6.76 -18.01
C ASP A 131 13.21 -6.09 -18.81
N LYS A 132 12.43 -6.86 -19.56
CA LYS A 132 11.33 -6.34 -20.35
C LYS A 132 10.23 -5.72 -19.47
N GLU A 133 9.77 -6.44 -18.44
CA GLU A 133 8.80 -5.94 -17.47
C GLU A 133 9.30 -4.66 -16.78
N SER A 134 10.58 -4.63 -16.42
CA SER A 134 11.23 -3.48 -15.80
C SER A 134 11.20 -2.24 -16.70
N GLU A 135 11.55 -2.40 -17.97
CA GLU A 135 11.51 -1.28 -18.94
C GLU A 135 10.08 -0.81 -19.22
N GLU A 136 9.11 -1.72 -19.28
CA GLU A 136 7.70 -1.37 -19.42
C GLU A 136 7.18 -0.62 -18.19
N PHE A 137 7.54 -1.04 -17.00
CA PHE A 137 7.16 -0.37 -15.75
C PHE A 137 7.74 1.03 -15.65
N LYS A 138 9.01 1.24 -15.99
CA LYS A 138 9.67 2.56 -15.99
C LYS A 138 8.97 3.58 -16.90
N LYS A 139 8.34 3.15 -17.98
CA LYS A 139 7.60 4.01 -18.92
C LYS A 139 6.24 4.47 -18.40
N LYS A 140 5.71 3.84 -17.35
CA LYS A 140 4.41 4.22 -16.80
C LYS A 140 4.44 5.62 -16.19
N LYS A 141 3.41 6.42 -16.44
CA LYS A 141 3.27 7.79 -15.92
C LYS A 141 3.48 7.88 -14.40
N TYR A 142 3.00 6.88 -13.66
CA TYR A 142 3.02 6.87 -12.20
C TYR A 142 4.18 6.05 -11.61
N PHE A 143 5.17 5.66 -12.40
CA PHE A 143 6.33 4.87 -11.98
C PHE A 143 6.99 5.43 -10.72
N LYS A 144 7.39 6.71 -10.75
CA LYS A 144 8.09 7.35 -9.61
C LYS A 144 7.26 7.31 -8.33
N ASN A 145 5.98 7.65 -8.43
CA ASN A 145 5.07 7.68 -7.28
C ASN A 145 4.82 6.28 -6.72
N SER A 146 4.67 5.27 -7.57
CA SER A 146 4.52 3.86 -7.16
C SER A 146 5.76 3.35 -6.43
N VAL A 147 6.95 3.70 -6.91
CA VAL A 147 8.22 3.37 -6.26
C VAL A 147 8.34 4.07 -4.90
N LEU A 148 7.91 5.33 -4.78
CA LEU A 148 7.93 6.05 -3.49
C LEU A 148 6.96 5.42 -2.49
N VAL A 149 5.70 5.14 -2.89
CA VAL A 149 4.73 4.44 -2.03
C VAL A 149 5.34 3.14 -1.52
N ARG A 150 5.93 2.33 -2.42
CA ARG A 150 6.52 1.05 -2.01
C ARG A 150 7.70 1.21 -1.04
N LYS A 151 8.54 2.22 -1.20
CA LYS A 151 9.64 2.50 -0.26
C LYS A 151 9.13 2.91 1.11
N PHE A 152 8.06 3.70 1.16
CA PHE A 152 7.44 4.11 2.43
C PHE A 152 6.74 2.93 3.12
N ASP A 153 6.04 2.10 2.37
CA ASP A 153 5.43 0.85 2.81
C ASP A 153 6.47 -0.04 3.52
N GLU A 154 7.61 -0.33 2.89
CA GLU A 154 8.64 -1.17 3.52
C GLU A 154 9.22 -0.56 4.81
N ALA A 155 9.30 0.77 4.89
CA ALA A 155 9.80 1.47 6.07
C ALA A 155 8.77 1.59 7.21
N ALA A 156 7.50 1.28 6.95
CA ALA A 156 6.35 1.54 7.83
C ALA A 156 5.93 0.34 8.68
N LYS A 157 6.88 -0.46 9.17
CA LYS A 157 6.63 -1.69 9.94
C LYS A 157 7.21 -1.62 11.35
N LYS A 158 7.23 -0.42 11.93
CA LYS A 158 7.84 -0.17 13.23
C LYS A 158 6.84 -0.37 14.37
N ILE A 159 7.19 -1.23 15.32
CA ILE A 159 6.37 -1.52 16.50
C ILE A 159 6.44 -0.36 17.49
N GLY A 160 5.31 -0.04 18.15
CA GLY A 160 5.25 0.94 19.23
C GLY A 160 5.45 2.39 18.80
N VAL A 161 5.43 2.68 17.50
CA VAL A 161 5.47 4.06 17.01
C VAL A 161 4.12 4.72 17.22
N LYS A 162 4.11 5.90 17.83
CA LYS A 162 2.89 6.72 17.97
C LYS A 162 2.43 7.13 16.56
N ILE A 163 1.23 6.71 16.20
CA ILE A 163 0.58 7.09 14.94
C ILE A 163 -0.44 8.20 15.15
N LYS A 164 -0.81 8.87 14.08
CA LYS A 164 -1.93 9.82 14.04
C LYS A 164 -3.26 9.06 14.08
N ASP A 165 -4.32 9.70 14.59
CA ASP A 165 -5.68 9.22 14.40
C ASP A 165 -6.07 9.38 12.92
N ILE A 166 -6.73 8.38 12.36
CA ILE A 166 -7.25 8.42 10.97
C ILE A 166 -8.15 9.62 10.71
N ILE A 167 -8.85 10.12 11.73
CA ILE A 167 -9.72 11.30 11.63
C ILE A 167 -8.92 12.53 11.18
N GLN A 168 -7.64 12.64 11.53
CA GLN A 168 -6.77 13.77 11.12
C GLN A 168 -6.53 13.79 9.60
N TYR A 169 -6.77 12.69 8.89
CA TYR A 169 -6.66 12.61 7.44
C TYR A 169 -7.98 12.89 6.70
N LYS A 170 -9.06 13.23 7.43
CA LYS A 170 -10.39 13.44 6.84
C LYS A 170 -10.39 14.48 5.71
N ASP A 171 -9.72 15.61 5.92
CA ASP A 171 -9.71 16.69 4.91
C ASP A 171 -8.78 16.35 3.74
N LEU A 172 -7.66 15.65 3.97
CA LEU A 172 -6.83 15.10 2.90
C LEU A 172 -7.62 14.14 2.01
N LEU A 173 -8.36 13.23 2.61
CA LEU A 173 -9.21 12.26 1.89
C LEU A 173 -10.27 12.99 1.04
N LYS A 174 -10.96 14.00 1.61
CA LYS A 174 -11.96 14.80 0.89
C LYS A 174 -11.35 15.55 -0.30
N ALA A 175 -10.20 16.22 -0.08
CA ALA A 175 -9.49 16.98 -1.13
C ALA A 175 -8.93 16.09 -2.25
N SER A 176 -8.87 14.78 -2.05
CA SER A 176 -8.37 13.79 -3.01
C SER A 176 -9.47 13.10 -3.82
N LEU A 177 -10.74 13.43 -3.57
CA LEU A 177 -11.88 12.95 -4.36
C LEU A 177 -11.88 13.56 -5.79
N LYS A 178 -12.59 12.89 -6.70
CA LYS A 178 -12.84 13.41 -8.06
C LYS A 178 -13.72 14.63 -8.06
#